data_f5458402a2f1dbbbfb2643d7ef015aa8
#
_entry.id   f5458402a2f1dbbbfb2643d7ef015aa8
#
_cell.length_a   1.000
_cell.length_b   1.000
_cell.length_c   1.000
_cell.angle_alpha   90.00
_cell.angle_beta   90.00
_cell.angle_gamma   90.00
#
_symmetry.space_group_name_H-M   'P 1'
#
loop_
_entity.id
_entity.type
_entity.pdbx_description
1 polymer ?
#
loop_
_entity_poly.entity_id
_entity_poly.type
_entity_poly.pdbx_seq_one_letter_code
_entity_poly.pdbx_strand_id
1 'polypeptide(L)'
;NIYVNNEGKFFTLKDAVDEVMEQIYLNKKNPNAISGVPTGFSKFDSRSGGLQGGNLIVIAGETSQGKTSLAINIAVSAIKNNYNGAFFSLEMTKKELAARIISQETDISSSSILYTPLDRDDISYIETKRNDIDSYKLYIDDGSTSYIEDAISSMRAMVLKHNIKFAIFDYLQLIKTKSKHGSKEQQVGEITRDLKN
;
A
#
# COMPACT_ATOMS: atom_id res chain seq x y z
N ASN A 1 31.22 -19.02 17.81
CA ASN A 1 30.77 -17.83 18.54
C ASN A 1 30.63 -16.68 17.54
N ILE A 2 29.44 -16.55 16.97
CA ILE A 2 29.09 -15.33 16.22
C ILE A 2 28.12 -14.61 17.13
N TYR A 3 28.63 -13.68 17.95
CA TYR A 3 27.81 -12.65 18.58
C TYR A 3 27.40 -11.67 17.46
N VAL A 4 26.14 -11.78 17.01
CA VAL A 4 25.49 -10.70 16.25
C VAL A 4 25.27 -9.58 17.27
N ASN A 5 26.10 -8.54 17.20
CA ASN A 5 25.89 -7.30 17.94
C ASN A 5 24.59 -6.65 17.41
N ASN A 6 23.50 -6.94 18.05
CA ASN A 6 22.27 -6.17 17.95
C ASN A 6 22.41 -5.02 18.96
N GLU A 7 23.31 -4.06 18.69
CA GLU A 7 23.35 -2.81 19.42
C GLU A 7 22.07 -2.04 19.07
N GLY A 8 21.07 -2.20 19.91
CA GLY A 8 19.88 -1.36 19.87
C GLY A 8 20.35 0.08 19.94
N LYS A 9 20.06 0.89 18.94
CA LYS A 9 20.34 2.31 18.96
C LYS A 9 19.52 2.94 20.07
N PHE A 10 20.19 3.31 21.17
CA PHE A 10 19.55 4.09 22.23
C PHE A 10 19.62 5.56 21.84
N PHE A 11 18.49 6.22 21.89
CA PHE A 11 18.36 7.66 21.68
C PHE A 11 18.11 8.36 23.00
N THR A 12 18.64 9.54 23.17
CA THR A 12 18.34 10.36 24.34
C THR A 12 16.98 11.07 24.13
N LEU A 13 16.33 11.49 25.22
CA LEU A 13 15.14 12.33 25.12
C LEU A 13 15.42 13.61 24.34
N LYS A 14 16.64 14.16 24.46
CA LYS A 14 17.08 15.31 23.69
C LYS A 14 17.01 15.05 22.19
N ASP A 15 17.56 13.92 21.71
CA ASP A 15 17.53 13.58 20.28
C ASP A 15 16.08 13.51 19.78
N ALA A 16 15.19 12.87 20.55
CA ALA A 16 13.77 12.79 20.21
C ALA A 16 13.08 14.17 20.19
N VAL A 17 13.42 15.07 21.13
CA VAL A 17 12.88 16.44 21.16
C VAL A 17 13.38 17.23 19.96
N ASP A 18 14.65 17.11 19.60
CA ASP A 18 15.24 17.81 18.46
C ASP A 18 14.54 17.39 17.14
N GLU A 19 14.26 16.09 16.95
CA GLU A 19 13.47 15.59 15.81
C GLU A 19 12.04 16.18 15.79
N VAL A 20 11.37 16.23 16.93
CA VAL A 20 10.02 16.82 17.03
C VAL A 20 10.04 18.31 16.69
N MET A 21 11.05 19.05 17.19
CA MET A 21 11.20 20.47 16.88
C MET A 21 11.44 20.72 15.38
N GLU A 22 12.26 19.90 14.74
CA GLU A 22 12.46 19.96 13.29
C GLU A 22 11.14 19.74 12.54
N GLN A 23 10.36 18.76 12.93
CA GLN A 23 9.02 18.50 12.35
C GLN A 23 8.07 19.69 12.53
N ILE A 24 8.09 20.33 13.70
CA ILE A 24 7.29 21.53 13.96
C ILE A 24 7.68 22.67 13.01
N TYR A 25 8.97 22.90 12.79
CA TYR A 25 9.44 23.93 11.85
C TYR A 25 9.08 23.60 10.40
N LEU A 26 9.17 22.33 9.98
CA LEU A 26 8.73 21.89 8.66
C LEU A 26 7.24 22.12 8.45
N ASN A 27 6.42 21.74 9.42
CA ASN A 27 4.97 21.94 9.37
C ASN A 27 4.59 23.44 9.33
N LYS A 28 5.35 24.29 10.02
CA LYS A 28 5.16 25.74 9.96
C LYS A 28 5.48 26.32 8.57
N LYS A 29 6.51 25.80 7.91
CA LYS A 29 6.86 26.19 6.53
C LYS A 29 5.81 25.77 5.50
N ASN A 30 5.24 24.58 5.69
CA ASN A 30 4.25 23.99 4.79
C ASN A 30 3.02 23.51 5.58
N PRO A 31 2.09 24.40 5.93
CA PRO A 31 0.94 24.06 6.80
C PRO A 31 0.03 22.97 6.24
N ASN A 32 0.07 22.76 4.93
CA ASN A 32 -0.73 21.73 4.23
C ASN A 32 0.11 20.48 3.84
N ALA A 33 1.36 20.40 4.27
CA ALA A 33 2.19 19.24 3.98
C ALA A 33 1.69 18.02 4.76
N ILE A 34 1.54 16.91 4.05
CA ILE A 34 1.24 15.60 4.63
C ILE A 34 2.59 14.97 4.97
N SER A 35 2.80 14.61 6.25
CA SER A 35 4.08 14.06 6.73
C SER A 35 4.30 12.60 6.31
N GLY A 36 3.20 11.85 6.15
CA GLY A 36 3.16 10.46 5.71
C GLY A 36 2.75 10.31 4.25
N VAL A 37 2.36 9.10 3.88
CA VAL A 37 1.82 8.79 2.55
C VAL A 37 0.38 9.29 2.45
N PRO A 38 0.04 10.15 1.47
CA PRO A 38 -1.31 10.70 1.33
C PRO A 38 -2.30 9.62 0.90
N THR A 39 -3.46 9.60 1.51
CA THR A 39 -4.55 8.68 1.16
C THR A 39 -5.45 9.22 0.05
N GLY A 40 -5.44 10.54 -0.20
CA GLY A 40 -6.38 11.22 -1.08
C GLY A 40 -7.67 11.64 -0.39
N PHE A 41 -7.88 11.24 0.86
CA PHE A 41 -9.01 11.67 1.68
C PHE A 41 -8.60 12.86 2.54
N SER A 42 -8.84 14.08 2.05
CA SER A 42 -8.32 15.32 2.65
C SER A 42 -8.65 15.49 4.13
N LYS A 43 -9.87 15.09 4.56
CA LYS A 43 -10.26 15.14 5.97
C LYS A 43 -9.51 14.14 6.85
N PHE A 44 -9.16 12.99 6.30
CA PHE A 44 -8.35 12.01 6.98
C PHE A 44 -6.88 12.50 7.03
N ASP A 45 -6.35 12.86 5.88
CA ASP A 45 -4.95 13.26 5.74
C ASP A 45 -4.62 14.49 6.59
N SER A 46 -5.53 15.48 6.68
CA SER A 46 -5.33 16.67 7.51
C SER A 46 -5.29 16.38 9.03
N ARG A 47 -5.90 15.26 9.47
CA ARG A 47 -5.94 14.87 10.89
C ARG A 47 -4.84 13.89 11.27
N SER A 48 -4.50 12.97 10.35
CA SER A 48 -3.52 11.91 10.59
C SER A 48 -2.11 12.26 10.09
N GLY A 49 -1.99 13.29 9.24
CA GLY A 49 -0.77 13.55 8.49
C GLY A 49 -0.53 12.53 7.37
N GLY A 50 -1.56 11.80 6.93
CA GLY A 50 -1.44 10.66 6.02
C GLY A 50 -1.06 9.36 6.73
N LEU A 51 -0.68 8.32 5.96
CA LEU A 51 -0.24 7.04 6.52
C LEU A 51 1.22 7.15 6.97
N GLN A 52 1.45 7.04 8.28
CA GLN A 52 2.77 7.22 8.86
C GLN A 52 3.64 5.96 8.69
N GLY A 53 4.94 6.16 8.46
CA GLY A 53 5.90 5.07 8.38
C GLY A 53 5.93 4.22 9.65
N GLY A 54 6.10 2.91 9.50
CA GLY A 54 6.07 1.96 10.62
C GLY A 54 4.68 1.63 11.15
N ASN A 55 3.60 2.23 10.62
CA ASN A 55 2.24 1.89 11.02
C ASN A 55 1.67 0.75 10.17
N LEU A 56 1.04 -0.20 10.84
CA LEU A 56 0.14 -1.16 10.23
C LEU A 56 -1.28 -0.61 10.29
N ILE A 57 -1.91 -0.45 9.12
CA ILE A 57 -3.27 0.07 8.98
C ILE A 57 -4.17 -1.06 8.50
N VAL A 58 -5.23 -1.34 9.23
CA VAL A 58 -6.17 -2.41 8.91
C VAL A 58 -7.49 -1.80 8.43
N ILE A 59 -7.89 -2.17 7.20
CA ILE A 59 -9.20 -1.85 6.64
C ILE A 59 -10.08 -3.09 6.79
N ALA A 60 -11.12 -2.99 7.60
CA ALA A 60 -12.07 -4.07 7.84
C ALA A 60 -13.48 -3.71 7.34
N GLY A 61 -14.21 -4.71 6.91
CA GLY A 61 -15.59 -4.59 6.43
C GLY A 61 -16.09 -5.91 5.86
N GLU A 62 -17.39 -6.05 5.68
CA GLU A 62 -17.99 -7.23 5.06
C GLU A 62 -17.60 -7.37 3.58
N THR A 63 -17.88 -8.53 3.00
CA THR A 63 -17.68 -8.77 1.56
C THR A 63 -18.48 -7.76 0.74
N SER A 64 -17.91 -7.31 -0.38
CA SER A 64 -18.55 -6.35 -1.32
C SER A 64 -18.78 -4.93 -0.78
N GLN A 65 -18.24 -4.57 0.38
CA GLN A 65 -18.32 -3.18 0.91
C GLN A 65 -17.22 -2.23 0.40
N GLY A 66 -16.51 -2.60 -0.65
CA GLY A 66 -15.56 -1.71 -1.32
C GLY A 66 -14.18 -1.61 -0.68
N LYS A 67 -13.74 -2.57 0.17
CA LYS A 67 -12.40 -2.60 0.77
C LYS A 67 -11.29 -2.46 -0.27
N THR A 68 -11.31 -3.32 -1.28
CA THR A 68 -10.36 -3.31 -2.40
C THR A 68 -10.40 -1.98 -3.17
N SER A 69 -11.59 -1.44 -3.43
CA SER A 69 -11.74 -0.14 -4.09
C SER A 69 -11.13 0.98 -3.27
N LEU A 70 -11.32 0.99 -1.95
CA LEU A 70 -10.69 1.94 -1.05
C LEU A 70 -9.17 1.80 -1.07
N ALA A 71 -8.65 0.57 -1.02
CA ALA A 71 -7.22 0.29 -1.07
C ALA A 71 -6.59 0.78 -2.39
N ILE A 72 -7.25 0.55 -3.53
CA ILE A 72 -6.83 1.06 -4.85
C ILE A 72 -6.84 2.58 -4.88
N ASN A 73 -7.89 3.24 -4.37
CA ASN A 73 -7.96 4.71 -4.30
C ASN A 73 -6.78 5.30 -3.51
N ILE A 74 -6.46 4.71 -2.36
CA ILE A 74 -5.31 5.10 -1.54
C ILE A 74 -4.00 4.89 -2.33
N ALA A 75 -3.83 3.71 -2.97
CA ALA A 75 -2.64 3.41 -3.75
C ALA A 75 -2.43 4.42 -4.87
N VAL A 76 -3.46 4.69 -5.68
CA VAL A 76 -3.40 5.64 -6.80
C VAL A 76 -3.12 7.06 -6.30
N SER A 77 -3.77 7.49 -5.22
CA SER A 77 -3.49 8.79 -4.60
C SER A 77 -2.02 8.90 -4.16
N ALA A 78 -1.50 7.89 -3.48
CA ALA A 78 -0.11 7.87 -3.03
C ALA A 78 0.86 7.96 -4.21
N ILE A 79 0.63 7.19 -5.28
CA ILE A 79 1.51 7.15 -6.45
C ILE A 79 1.50 8.48 -7.20
N LYS A 80 0.33 9.11 -7.37
CA LYS A 80 0.20 10.46 -7.96
C LYS A 80 0.97 11.52 -7.19
N ASN A 81 1.22 11.28 -5.90
CA ASN A 81 2.05 12.11 -5.04
C ASN A 81 3.52 11.60 -4.96
N ASN A 82 3.96 10.78 -5.92
CA ASN A 82 5.33 10.25 -6.05
C ASN A 82 5.77 9.29 -4.93
N TYR A 83 4.84 8.62 -4.27
CA TYR A 83 5.14 7.55 -3.33
C TYR A 83 5.07 6.20 -4.05
N ASN A 84 6.21 5.53 -4.23
CA ASN A 84 6.24 4.20 -4.82
C ASN A 84 5.57 3.19 -3.89
N GLY A 85 4.80 2.24 -4.43
CA GLY A 85 4.06 1.27 -3.64
C GLY A 85 4.14 -0.17 -4.15
N ALA A 86 3.77 -1.11 -3.29
CA ALA A 86 3.55 -2.50 -3.66
C ALA A 86 2.11 -2.91 -3.33
N PHE A 87 1.52 -3.75 -4.18
CA PHE A 87 0.18 -4.29 -4.00
C PHE A 87 0.23 -5.82 -4.12
N PHE A 88 0.05 -6.50 -3.00
CA PHE A 88 -0.07 -7.95 -2.92
C PHE A 88 -1.54 -8.32 -3.04
N SER A 89 -1.94 -8.75 -4.24
CA SER A 89 -3.31 -9.11 -4.56
C SER A 89 -3.47 -10.62 -4.48
N LEU A 90 -4.10 -11.10 -3.41
CA LEU A 90 -4.28 -12.53 -3.15
C LEU A 90 -5.62 -13.05 -3.68
N GLU A 91 -6.55 -12.18 -4.00
CA GLU A 91 -7.88 -12.51 -4.54
C GLU A 91 -7.98 -12.21 -6.03
N MET A 92 -7.39 -11.11 -6.48
CA MET A 92 -7.54 -10.60 -7.84
C MET A 92 -6.25 -10.77 -8.64
N THR A 93 -6.41 -11.06 -9.93
CA THR A 93 -5.30 -11.06 -10.88
C THR A 93 -4.77 -9.64 -11.13
N LYS A 94 -3.53 -9.52 -11.56
CA LYS A 94 -2.95 -8.22 -11.99
C LYS A 94 -3.77 -7.55 -13.09
N LYS A 95 -4.41 -8.33 -13.97
CA LYS A 95 -5.27 -7.81 -15.04
C LYS A 95 -6.54 -7.16 -14.47
N GLU A 96 -7.17 -7.78 -13.50
CA GLU A 96 -8.36 -7.23 -12.82
C GLU A 96 -8.01 -5.97 -12.01
N LEU A 97 -6.86 -6.00 -11.32
CA LEU A 97 -6.37 -4.82 -10.59
C LEU A 97 -6.07 -3.65 -11.54
N ALA A 98 -5.40 -3.91 -12.66
CA ALA A 98 -5.13 -2.91 -13.68
C ALA A 98 -6.42 -2.33 -14.28
N ALA A 99 -7.42 -3.18 -14.56
CA ALA A 99 -8.73 -2.72 -15.06
C ALA A 99 -9.45 -1.80 -14.05
N ARG A 100 -9.32 -2.06 -12.74
CA ARG A 100 -9.87 -1.17 -11.70
C ARG A 100 -9.13 0.16 -11.61
N ILE A 101 -7.81 0.16 -11.80
CA ILE A 101 -7.01 1.39 -11.85
C ILE A 101 -7.41 2.22 -13.09
N ILE A 102 -7.53 1.58 -14.27
CA ILE A 102 -8.01 2.25 -15.48
C ILE A 102 -9.42 2.82 -15.28
N SER A 103 -10.31 2.02 -14.69
CA SER A 103 -11.69 2.45 -14.37
C SER A 103 -11.70 3.71 -13.48
N GLN A 104 -10.82 3.78 -12.50
CA GLN A 104 -10.71 4.95 -11.63
C GLN A 104 -10.19 6.20 -12.37
N GLU A 105 -9.36 6.03 -13.38
CA GLU A 105 -8.77 7.13 -14.15
C GLU A 105 -9.66 7.60 -15.30
N THR A 106 -10.65 6.78 -15.70
CA THR A 106 -11.47 7.03 -16.90
C THR A 106 -12.96 7.07 -16.64
N ASP A 107 -13.41 6.67 -15.43
CA ASP A 107 -14.83 6.45 -15.08
C ASP A 107 -15.52 5.36 -15.93
N ILE A 108 -14.81 4.65 -16.80
CA ILE A 108 -15.32 3.49 -17.53
C ILE A 108 -15.33 2.28 -16.60
N SER A 109 -16.44 1.53 -16.51
CA SER A 109 -16.52 0.42 -15.55
C SER A 109 -15.46 -0.65 -15.81
N SER A 110 -14.85 -1.18 -14.75
CA SER A 110 -13.83 -2.23 -14.87
C SER A 110 -14.37 -3.51 -15.51
N SER A 111 -15.66 -3.82 -15.36
CA SER A 111 -16.33 -4.92 -16.03
C SER A 111 -16.45 -4.67 -17.54
N SER A 112 -16.75 -3.46 -17.96
CA SER A 112 -16.76 -3.10 -19.38
C SER A 112 -15.36 -3.24 -19.99
N ILE A 113 -14.35 -2.72 -19.30
CA ILE A 113 -12.94 -2.83 -19.74
C ILE A 113 -12.51 -4.30 -19.93
N LEU A 114 -12.97 -5.21 -19.08
CA LEU A 114 -12.53 -6.61 -19.12
C LEU A 114 -13.36 -7.49 -20.03
N TYR A 115 -14.67 -7.24 -20.15
CA TYR A 115 -15.61 -8.25 -20.67
C TYR A 115 -16.56 -7.74 -21.76
N THR A 116 -16.58 -6.42 -22.04
CA THR A 116 -17.49 -5.84 -23.02
C THR A 116 -16.69 -5.20 -24.16
N PRO A 117 -17.11 -5.32 -25.42
CA PRO A 117 -16.54 -4.51 -26.48
C PRO A 117 -16.74 -3.03 -26.18
N LEU A 118 -15.63 -2.29 -26.07
CA LEU A 118 -15.63 -0.85 -25.93
C LEU A 118 -15.79 -0.18 -27.30
N ASP A 119 -16.40 0.97 -27.34
CA ASP A 119 -16.45 1.79 -28.55
C ASP A 119 -15.08 2.49 -28.79
N ARG A 120 -14.97 3.18 -29.95
CA ARG A 120 -13.70 3.83 -30.33
C ARG A 120 -13.36 5.00 -29.43
N ASP A 121 -14.36 5.70 -28.92
CA ASP A 121 -14.17 6.90 -28.10
C ASP A 121 -13.65 6.48 -26.71
N ASP A 122 -14.23 5.42 -26.12
CA ASP A 122 -13.77 4.84 -24.87
C ASP A 122 -12.32 4.33 -24.97
N ILE A 123 -12.00 3.59 -26.05
CA ILE A 123 -10.64 3.09 -26.29
C ILE A 123 -9.66 4.26 -26.42
N SER A 124 -10.00 5.27 -27.23
CA SER A 124 -9.18 6.45 -27.43
C SER A 124 -8.96 7.21 -26.12
N TYR A 125 -10.00 7.33 -25.29
CA TYR A 125 -9.88 7.98 -23.99
C TYR A 125 -8.97 7.22 -23.05
N ILE A 126 -9.08 5.88 -22.96
CA ILE A 126 -8.16 5.04 -22.18
C ILE A 126 -6.72 5.25 -22.67
N GLU A 127 -6.48 5.30 -24.00
CA GLU A 127 -5.14 5.52 -24.54
C GLU A 127 -4.57 6.89 -24.16
N THR A 128 -5.39 7.92 -24.04
CA THR A 128 -4.92 9.23 -23.55
C THR A 128 -4.41 9.19 -22.11
N LYS A 129 -4.99 8.31 -21.27
CA LYS A 129 -4.60 8.13 -19.86
C LYS A 129 -3.44 7.17 -19.68
N ARG A 130 -3.13 6.39 -20.71
CA ARG A 130 -2.13 5.31 -20.61
C ARG A 130 -0.75 5.81 -20.18
N ASN A 131 -0.27 6.91 -20.75
CA ASN A 131 1.05 7.43 -20.42
C ASN A 131 1.18 7.81 -18.93
N ASP A 132 0.10 8.36 -18.35
CA ASP A 132 0.06 8.69 -16.92
C ASP A 132 0.08 7.39 -16.10
N ILE A 133 -0.77 6.40 -16.44
CA ILE A 133 -0.86 5.12 -15.75
C ILE A 133 0.44 4.32 -15.89
N ASP A 134 1.08 4.31 -17.05
CA ASP A 134 2.37 3.63 -17.28
C ASP A 134 3.50 4.24 -16.42
N SER A 135 3.38 5.51 -16.01
CA SER A 135 4.32 6.17 -15.11
C SER A 135 4.16 5.76 -13.65
N TYR A 136 3.06 5.10 -13.28
CA TYR A 136 2.74 4.73 -11.91
C TYR A 136 3.69 3.67 -11.37
N LYS A 137 4.40 4.00 -10.31
CA LYS A 137 5.35 3.07 -9.65
C LYS A 137 4.64 2.21 -8.62
N LEU A 138 3.70 1.40 -9.10
CA LEU A 138 3.01 0.38 -8.32
C LEU A 138 3.49 -1.01 -8.78
N TYR A 139 4.09 -1.74 -7.86
CA TYR A 139 4.57 -3.10 -8.09
C TYR A 139 3.53 -4.09 -7.61
N ILE A 140 3.07 -4.98 -8.49
CA ILE A 140 1.96 -5.90 -8.23
C ILE A 140 2.49 -7.32 -8.09
N ASP A 141 2.09 -8.00 -7.01
CA ASP A 141 2.21 -9.45 -6.83
C ASP A 141 0.78 -10.02 -6.83
N ASP A 142 0.44 -10.83 -7.82
CA ASP A 142 -0.90 -11.40 -8.02
C ASP A 142 -0.97 -12.89 -7.63
N GLY A 143 -0.38 -13.25 -6.50
CA GLY A 143 -0.49 -14.58 -5.90
C GLY A 143 0.75 -15.47 -6.06
N SER A 144 1.90 -14.92 -6.45
CA SER A 144 3.18 -15.63 -6.38
C SER A 144 3.56 -15.96 -4.93
N THR A 145 3.01 -15.22 -3.98
CA THR A 145 3.37 -15.23 -2.57
C THR A 145 2.21 -15.77 -1.71
N SER A 146 2.19 -17.09 -1.50
CA SER A 146 1.15 -17.74 -0.68
C SER A 146 1.42 -17.67 0.83
N TYR A 147 2.65 -17.40 1.25
CA TYR A 147 3.08 -17.37 2.64
C TYR A 147 3.53 -15.96 3.03
N ILE A 148 3.21 -15.56 4.28
CA ILE A 148 3.53 -14.23 4.78
C ILE A 148 5.05 -13.95 4.82
N GLU A 149 5.84 -14.96 5.16
CA GLU A 149 7.30 -14.84 5.24
C GLU A 149 7.92 -14.53 3.87
N ASP A 150 7.36 -15.11 2.81
CA ASP A 150 7.80 -14.88 1.44
C ASP A 150 7.35 -13.49 0.97
N ALA A 151 6.13 -13.06 1.36
CA ALA A 151 5.62 -11.71 1.09
C ALA A 151 6.48 -10.64 1.76
N ILE A 152 6.84 -10.82 3.03
CA ILE A 152 7.72 -9.90 3.77
C ILE A 152 9.11 -9.85 3.10
N SER A 153 9.65 -11.00 2.70
CA SER A 153 10.94 -11.06 2.00
C SER A 153 10.89 -10.30 0.66
N SER A 154 9.82 -10.50 -0.10
CA SER A 154 9.56 -9.79 -1.35
C SER A 154 9.42 -8.28 -1.12
N MET A 155 8.66 -7.88 -0.11
CA MET A 155 8.48 -6.48 0.27
C MET A 155 9.82 -5.82 0.64
N ARG A 156 10.66 -6.47 1.44
CA ARG A 156 11.99 -5.97 1.81
C ARG A 156 12.88 -5.78 0.57
N ALA A 157 12.86 -6.74 -0.36
CA ALA A 157 13.58 -6.61 -1.61
C ALA A 157 13.07 -5.43 -2.46
N MET A 158 11.75 -5.20 -2.50
CA MET A 158 11.15 -4.06 -3.20
C MET A 158 11.51 -2.72 -2.54
N VAL A 159 11.59 -2.65 -1.20
CA VAL A 159 12.08 -1.45 -0.50
C VAL A 159 13.47 -1.08 -0.96
N LEU A 160 14.39 -2.06 -0.98
CA LEU A 160 15.78 -1.82 -1.37
C LEU A 160 15.93 -1.48 -2.85
N LYS A 161 15.21 -2.18 -3.73
CA LYS A 161 15.35 -2.04 -5.19
C LYS A 161 14.57 -0.88 -5.77
N HIS A 162 13.37 -0.62 -5.25
CA HIS A 162 12.41 0.30 -5.83
C HIS A 162 12.00 1.44 -4.89
N ASN A 163 12.57 1.49 -3.68
CA ASN A 163 12.28 2.52 -2.68
C ASN A 163 10.78 2.69 -2.42
N ILE A 164 10.05 1.54 -2.28
CA ILE A 164 8.63 1.61 -1.95
C ILE A 164 8.42 2.23 -0.57
N LYS A 165 7.33 2.97 -0.41
CA LYS A 165 6.97 3.70 0.80
C LYS A 165 5.74 3.13 1.49
N PHE A 166 4.95 2.33 0.78
CA PHE A 166 3.80 1.62 1.32
C PHE A 166 3.62 0.27 0.63
N ALA A 167 2.98 -0.66 1.33
CA ALA A 167 2.55 -1.93 0.77
C ALA A 167 1.09 -2.20 1.18
N ILE A 168 0.31 -2.76 0.26
CA ILE A 168 -1.08 -3.16 0.47
C ILE A 168 -1.18 -4.67 0.32
N PHE A 169 -1.89 -5.32 1.24
CA PHE A 169 -2.21 -6.74 1.18
C PHE A 169 -3.73 -6.91 1.10
N ASP A 170 -4.23 -7.39 -0.02
CA ASP A 170 -5.66 -7.58 -0.26
C ASP A 170 -5.96 -9.05 -0.60
N TYR A 171 -6.43 -9.85 0.34
CA TYR A 171 -6.67 -9.58 1.74
C TYR A 171 -6.01 -10.65 2.62
N LEU A 172 -5.65 -10.29 3.84
CA LEU A 172 -4.80 -11.07 4.74
C LEU A 172 -5.30 -12.50 5.06
N GLN A 173 -6.63 -12.75 5.01
CA GLN A 173 -7.17 -14.07 5.34
C GLN A 173 -6.83 -15.17 4.31
N LEU A 174 -6.32 -14.80 3.13
CA LEU A 174 -5.87 -15.74 2.11
C LEU A 174 -4.38 -16.11 2.26
N ILE A 175 -3.61 -15.28 2.96
CA ILE A 175 -2.21 -15.54 3.19
C ILE A 175 -2.04 -16.63 4.26
N LYS A 176 -1.07 -17.50 4.06
CA LYS A 176 -0.74 -18.59 4.98
C LYS A 176 0.48 -18.23 5.81
N THR A 177 0.63 -18.88 6.96
CA THR A 177 1.89 -18.91 7.72
C THR A 177 2.53 -20.29 7.58
N LYS A 178 3.86 -20.35 7.63
CA LYS A 178 4.58 -21.64 7.64
C LYS A 178 4.43 -22.34 8.99
N SER A 179 4.03 -21.63 10.04
CA SER A 179 3.68 -22.20 11.33
C SER A 179 2.33 -22.93 11.26
N LYS A 180 2.30 -24.20 11.57
CA LYS A 180 1.13 -25.08 11.35
C LYS A 180 0.13 -25.11 12.51
N HIS A 181 0.19 -24.22 13.50
CA HIS A 181 -0.63 -24.32 14.71
C HIS A 181 -1.49 -23.07 14.93
N GLY A 182 -2.78 -23.27 15.18
CA GLY A 182 -3.71 -22.23 15.65
C GLY A 182 -4.99 -22.09 14.84
N SER A 183 -5.98 -21.38 15.42
CA SER A 183 -7.20 -20.98 14.72
C SER A 183 -6.87 -19.92 13.62
N LYS A 184 -7.84 -19.67 12.72
CA LYS A 184 -7.67 -18.60 11.70
C LYS A 184 -7.39 -17.24 12.33
N GLU A 185 -8.01 -16.93 13.46
CA GLU A 185 -7.81 -15.68 14.19
C GLU A 185 -6.38 -15.57 14.74
N GLN A 186 -5.83 -16.67 15.25
CA GLN A 186 -4.45 -16.71 15.71
C GLN A 186 -3.46 -16.53 14.56
N GLN A 187 -3.70 -17.15 13.41
CA GLN A 187 -2.88 -16.98 12.20
C GLN A 187 -2.90 -15.53 11.71
N VAL A 188 -4.06 -14.88 11.66
CA VAL A 188 -4.15 -13.45 11.30
C VAL A 188 -3.41 -12.59 12.32
N GLY A 189 -3.48 -12.93 13.61
CA GLY A 189 -2.72 -12.24 14.67
C GLY A 189 -1.20 -12.38 14.51
N GLU A 190 -0.69 -13.54 14.10
CA GLU A 190 0.72 -13.76 13.78
C GLU A 190 1.13 -12.95 12.53
N ILE A 191 0.35 -13.04 11.45
CA ILE A 191 0.58 -12.30 10.21
C ILE A 191 0.67 -10.80 10.47
N THR A 192 -0.27 -10.24 11.24
CA THR A 192 -0.27 -8.80 11.55
C THR A 192 0.93 -8.38 12.40
N ARG A 193 1.40 -9.26 13.30
CA ARG A 193 2.62 -9.03 14.08
C ARG A 193 3.85 -9.04 13.19
N ASP A 194 3.96 -10.02 12.29
CA ASP A 194 5.10 -10.18 11.39
C ASP A 194 5.18 -9.04 10.37
N LEU A 195 4.05 -8.50 9.94
CA LEU A 195 4.00 -7.32 9.06
C LEU A 195 4.40 -6.03 9.79
N LYS A 196 4.28 -5.97 11.11
CA LYS A 196 4.63 -4.78 11.91
C LYS A 196 6.11 -4.74 12.29
N ASN A 197 6.80 -5.88 12.32
CA ASN A 197 8.23 -6.03 12.67
C ASN A 197 9.12 -5.94 11.42
#